data_0d339dd45dd01e6f069ffc5fa8bed2fc
#
_entry.id   0d339dd45dd01e6f069ffc5fa8bed2fc
#
_cell.length_a   1.000
_cell.length_b   1.000
_cell.length_c   1.000
_cell.angle_alpha   90.00
_cell.angle_beta   90.00
_cell.angle_gamma   90.00
#
_symmetry.space_group_name_H-M   'P 1'
#
loop_
_entity.id
_entity.type
_entity.pdbx_description
1 polymer ?
#
loop_
_entity_poly.entity_id
_entity_poly.type
_entity_poly.pdbx_seq_one_letter_code
_entity_poly.pdbx_strand_id
1 'polypeptide(L)'
;MSAAPEGPVHPAGPGLAIESATAHVEVLVAGAAGEPLQQLAEEVGHGHTRRLAPLAMEALARAGVAPRALAWVAADLGPGSFTGVRVGLASAEAFALAAGARLAGASSLAALAHAARAKRALVVPLVPAGRRDLYAGFFRADARGAVCLVAAPRVGTVAEVLAATAGALAALGRGPGSPGLRFVGPGAAREQEALEAAWRGSTSPAFRFAGLSALDLAEAALSLRGPAGGLPAPHAAPRPLYVRSAQAEERVRHRASAAEEIVLRDFALADIPWAAETERRVFSDPWPESFFRGELAQAMAWTRVAERGGQRTGYLVAWLGAGTGHLGNLAVVPEARRRGVARALLEDLLARARALEAAQVTLEVRVSNFAAQALYRAFGFRLAGLRRGYYRDTGEDALIMEWTGSAAEATPRAAGPAGQTAGSH
;
A
#
# COMPACT_ATOMS: atom_id res chain seq x y z
N MET A 1 26.65 -8.98 31.81
CA MET A 1 25.93 -10.20 31.34
C MET A 1 24.82 -9.73 30.45
N SER A 2 25.07 -9.71 29.15
CA SER A 2 24.06 -9.30 28.14
C SER A 2 23.20 -10.54 27.85
N ALA A 3 21.89 -10.42 28.09
CA ALA A 3 20.90 -11.47 27.77
C ALA A 3 20.98 -11.82 26.28
N ALA A 4 21.09 -13.10 25.98
CA ALA A 4 21.05 -13.61 24.62
C ALA A 4 19.72 -13.19 23.98
N PRO A 5 19.71 -12.75 22.71
CA PRO A 5 18.44 -12.51 22.02
C PRO A 5 17.74 -13.86 21.87
N GLU A 6 16.58 -13.95 22.51
CA GLU A 6 15.64 -15.04 22.32
C GLU A 6 15.28 -15.16 20.83
N GLY A 7 15.03 -16.39 20.35
CA GLY A 7 14.59 -16.69 19.00
C GLY A 7 13.28 -15.95 18.65
N PRO A 8 12.74 -16.16 17.45
CA PRO A 8 11.48 -15.49 17.05
C PRO A 8 10.40 -15.75 18.10
N VAL A 9 9.87 -14.67 18.68
CA VAL A 9 8.78 -14.77 19.66
C VAL A 9 7.50 -14.97 18.86
N HIS A 10 7.11 -16.23 18.69
CA HIS A 10 5.78 -16.55 18.17
C HIS A 10 4.74 -16.08 19.19
N PRO A 11 3.70 -15.32 18.79
CA PRO A 11 2.56 -15.12 19.65
C PRO A 11 1.98 -16.48 20.03
N ALA A 12 1.63 -16.68 21.28
CA ALA A 12 1.07 -17.96 21.74
C ALA A 12 -0.27 -18.23 21.01
N GLY A 13 -0.29 -19.24 20.15
CA GLY A 13 -1.45 -19.65 19.38
C GLY A 13 -1.18 -19.79 17.87
N PRO A 14 -2.13 -20.42 17.15
CA PRO A 14 -1.97 -20.68 15.73
C PRO A 14 -1.95 -19.39 14.90
N GLY A 15 -1.34 -19.46 13.73
CA GLY A 15 -1.21 -18.35 12.82
C GLY A 15 -1.46 -18.68 11.37
N LEU A 16 -1.67 -17.62 10.58
CA LEU A 16 -1.87 -17.69 9.12
C LEU A 16 -0.88 -16.76 8.44
N ALA A 17 -0.10 -17.28 7.48
CA ALA A 17 0.74 -16.44 6.62
C ALA A 17 0.22 -16.49 5.18
N ILE A 18 0.23 -15.35 4.50
CA ILE A 18 -0.31 -15.16 3.16
C ILE A 18 0.77 -14.55 2.28
N GLU A 19 1.28 -15.30 1.30
CA GLU A 19 2.11 -14.83 0.20
C GLU A 19 1.23 -14.65 -1.03
N SER A 20 1.32 -13.52 -1.69
CA SER A 20 0.51 -13.17 -2.87
C SER A 20 1.18 -12.13 -3.77
N ALA A 21 2.46 -11.84 -3.53
CA ALA A 21 3.21 -10.87 -4.32
C ALA A 21 3.72 -11.43 -5.65
N THR A 22 3.60 -12.76 -5.86
CA THR A 22 4.04 -13.47 -7.06
C THR A 22 2.85 -13.84 -7.97
N ALA A 23 3.07 -14.67 -8.99
CA ALA A 23 2.00 -15.27 -9.81
C ALA A 23 1.22 -16.37 -9.07
N HIS A 24 1.71 -16.77 -7.92
CA HIS A 24 1.09 -17.77 -7.05
C HIS A 24 0.39 -17.07 -5.88
N VAL A 25 -0.55 -17.78 -5.28
CA VAL A 25 -1.01 -17.51 -3.93
C VAL A 25 -0.57 -18.68 -3.08
N GLU A 26 0.09 -18.40 -1.99
CA GLU A 26 0.50 -19.40 -1.04
C GLU A 26 0.03 -19.02 0.35
N VAL A 27 -0.51 -19.99 1.07
CA VAL A 27 -0.96 -19.81 2.45
C VAL A 27 -0.36 -20.90 3.33
N LEU A 28 0.07 -20.49 4.52
CA LEU A 28 0.58 -21.38 5.56
C LEU A 28 -0.25 -21.21 6.82
N VAL A 29 -0.74 -22.31 7.37
CA VAL A 29 -1.27 -22.36 8.74
C VAL A 29 -0.20 -22.93 9.64
N ALA A 30 0.17 -22.18 10.67
CA ALA A 30 1.14 -22.60 11.67
C ALA A 30 0.45 -22.89 13.02
N GLY A 31 1.00 -23.82 13.76
CA GLY A 31 0.55 -24.16 15.10
C GLY A 31 1.03 -23.15 16.16
N ALA A 32 0.74 -23.46 17.42
CA ALA A 32 1.02 -22.56 18.54
C ALA A 32 2.52 -22.33 18.82
N ALA A 33 3.39 -23.28 18.43
CA ALA A 33 4.84 -23.15 18.54
C ALA A 33 5.48 -22.66 17.21
N GLY A 34 4.66 -22.28 16.23
CA GLY A 34 5.14 -21.81 14.93
C GLY A 34 5.44 -22.92 13.92
N GLU A 35 5.19 -24.18 14.28
CA GLU A 35 5.36 -25.34 13.39
C GLU A 35 4.35 -25.29 12.24
N PRO A 36 4.75 -25.62 10.99
CA PRO A 36 3.83 -25.67 9.87
C PRO A 36 2.84 -26.83 10.00
N LEU A 37 1.55 -26.52 10.04
CA LEU A 37 0.46 -27.50 10.09
C LEU A 37 -0.06 -27.82 8.69
N GLN A 38 -0.28 -26.80 7.88
CA GLN A 38 -0.80 -26.95 6.53
C GLN A 38 -0.24 -25.81 5.64
N GLN A 39 0.20 -26.17 4.45
CA GLN A 39 0.64 -25.23 3.41
C GLN A 39 -0.06 -25.57 2.11
N LEU A 40 -0.68 -24.58 1.47
CA LEU A 40 -1.33 -24.69 0.18
C LEU A 40 -0.80 -23.60 -0.75
N ALA A 41 -0.50 -23.97 -1.98
CA ALA A 41 -0.07 -23.04 -3.02
C ALA A 41 -0.85 -23.29 -4.31
N GLU A 42 -1.18 -22.23 -5.03
CA GLU A 42 -1.89 -22.31 -6.31
C GLU A 42 -1.37 -21.24 -7.25
N GLU A 43 -1.09 -21.61 -8.50
CA GLU A 43 -0.78 -20.65 -9.55
C GLU A 43 -2.09 -20.01 -10.03
N VAL A 44 -2.23 -18.70 -9.80
CA VAL A 44 -3.50 -17.98 -10.03
C VAL A 44 -3.39 -16.91 -11.12
N GLY A 45 -2.18 -16.59 -11.59
CA GLY A 45 -1.95 -15.55 -12.57
C GLY A 45 -2.60 -14.23 -12.16
N HIS A 46 -3.77 -13.91 -12.71
CA HIS A 46 -4.56 -12.72 -12.34
C HIS A 46 -5.74 -13.04 -11.41
N GLY A 47 -5.84 -14.25 -10.91
CA GLY A 47 -6.98 -14.75 -10.12
C GLY A 47 -6.92 -14.50 -8.60
N HIS A 48 -5.95 -13.75 -8.08
CA HIS A 48 -5.71 -13.54 -6.64
C HIS A 48 -6.99 -13.21 -5.85
N THR A 49 -7.80 -12.27 -6.35
CA THR A 49 -9.03 -11.82 -5.66
C THR A 49 -10.04 -12.94 -5.43
N ARG A 50 -10.12 -13.90 -6.36
CA ARG A 50 -11.11 -15.00 -6.28
C ARG A 50 -10.61 -16.19 -5.49
N ARG A 51 -9.30 -16.43 -5.47
CA ARG A 51 -8.73 -17.68 -4.95
C ARG A 51 -8.14 -17.57 -3.55
N LEU A 52 -7.65 -16.39 -3.13
CA LEU A 52 -6.91 -16.26 -1.88
C LEU A 52 -7.76 -16.63 -0.66
N ALA A 53 -8.91 -16.00 -0.48
CA ALA A 53 -9.74 -16.27 0.70
C ALA A 53 -10.27 -17.72 0.76
N PRO A 54 -10.79 -18.31 -0.34
CA PRO A 54 -11.11 -19.74 -0.36
C PRO A 54 -9.93 -20.66 -0.02
N LEU A 55 -8.73 -20.37 -0.56
CA LEU A 55 -7.54 -21.18 -0.29
C LEU A 55 -7.11 -21.09 1.19
N ALA A 56 -7.20 -19.90 1.79
CA ALA A 56 -6.90 -19.71 3.20
C ALA A 56 -7.90 -20.45 4.10
N MET A 57 -9.19 -20.39 3.78
CA MET A 57 -10.21 -21.15 4.50
C MET A 57 -10.03 -22.65 4.38
N GLU A 58 -9.65 -23.14 3.20
CA GLU A 58 -9.33 -24.55 2.96
C GLU A 58 -8.13 -24.99 3.78
N ALA A 59 -7.05 -24.19 3.81
CA ALA A 59 -5.86 -24.49 4.61
C ALA A 59 -6.19 -24.56 6.10
N LEU A 60 -6.98 -23.62 6.60
CA LEU A 60 -7.44 -23.62 8.00
C LEU A 60 -8.27 -24.84 8.34
N ALA A 61 -9.21 -25.22 7.47
CA ALA A 61 -10.04 -26.41 7.66
C ALA A 61 -9.20 -27.70 7.68
N ARG A 62 -8.23 -27.84 6.76
CA ARG A 62 -7.31 -28.99 6.71
C ARG A 62 -6.39 -29.07 7.93
N ALA A 63 -5.99 -27.90 8.47
CA ALA A 63 -5.18 -27.81 9.69
C ALA A 63 -6.01 -28.05 10.96
N GLY A 64 -7.34 -28.12 10.89
CA GLY A 64 -8.20 -28.19 12.06
C GLY A 64 -8.22 -26.91 12.92
N VAL A 65 -7.84 -25.77 12.33
CA VAL A 65 -7.76 -24.47 13.00
C VAL A 65 -8.99 -23.63 12.64
N ALA A 66 -9.78 -23.27 13.64
CA ALA A 66 -10.89 -22.34 13.42
C ALA A 66 -10.35 -20.93 13.11
N PRO A 67 -10.92 -20.18 12.14
CA PRO A 67 -10.46 -18.83 11.81
C PRO A 67 -10.39 -17.88 13.02
N ARG A 68 -11.30 -18.02 13.96
CA ARG A 68 -11.35 -17.21 15.20
C ARG A 68 -10.29 -17.61 16.25
N ALA A 69 -9.61 -18.73 16.07
CA ALA A 69 -8.54 -19.17 16.95
C ALA A 69 -7.16 -18.61 16.56
N LEU A 70 -7.06 -17.90 15.43
CA LEU A 70 -5.82 -17.29 14.99
C LEU A 70 -5.33 -16.27 16.03
N ALA A 71 -4.07 -16.41 16.43
CA ALA A 71 -3.38 -15.47 17.30
C ALA A 71 -2.61 -14.41 16.50
N TRP A 72 -2.20 -14.75 15.29
CA TRP A 72 -1.49 -13.84 14.39
C TRP A 72 -1.80 -14.14 12.92
N VAL A 73 -1.68 -13.09 12.08
CA VAL A 73 -1.74 -13.19 10.63
C VAL A 73 -0.54 -12.43 10.06
N ALA A 74 0.16 -13.03 9.10
CA ALA A 74 1.29 -12.40 8.41
C ALA A 74 0.95 -12.18 6.93
N ALA A 75 1.34 -11.04 6.38
CA ALA A 75 1.11 -10.68 4.98
C ALA A 75 2.41 -10.26 4.29
N ASP A 76 2.52 -10.58 3.00
CA ASP A 76 3.55 -10.04 2.12
C ASP A 76 3.24 -8.56 1.77
N LEU A 77 4.22 -7.71 2.03
CA LEU A 77 4.16 -6.27 1.75
C LEU A 77 4.74 -5.90 0.37
N GLY A 78 5.16 -6.88 -0.41
CA GLY A 78 5.89 -6.69 -1.66
C GLY A 78 7.39 -6.41 -1.43
N PRO A 79 8.12 -6.03 -2.48
CA PRO A 79 7.65 -5.71 -3.83
C PRO A 79 7.25 -6.94 -4.64
N GLY A 80 6.27 -6.78 -5.51
CA GLY A 80 5.78 -7.83 -6.39
C GLY A 80 4.56 -7.39 -7.19
N SER A 81 3.64 -8.32 -7.44
CA SER A 81 2.36 -8.04 -8.10
C SER A 81 1.57 -6.99 -7.34
N PHE A 82 1.30 -5.85 -7.98
CA PHE A 82 0.56 -4.75 -7.36
C PHE A 82 -0.84 -5.17 -6.86
N THR A 83 -1.55 -5.96 -7.65
CA THR A 83 -2.86 -6.51 -7.27
C THR A 83 -2.72 -7.57 -6.19
N GLY A 84 -1.76 -8.48 -6.35
CA GLY A 84 -1.51 -9.56 -5.40
C GLY A 84 -1.23 -9.03 -4.00
N VAL A 85 -0.26 -8.13 -3.84
CA VAL A 85 0.09 -7.53 -2.54
C VAL A 85 -1.11 -6.87 -1.86
N ARG A 86 -1.94 -6.14 -2.61
CA ARG A 86 -3.13 -5.48 -2.04
C ARG A 86 -4.21 -6.46 -1.62
N VAL A 87 -4.47 -7.47 -2.45
CA VAL A 87 -5.46 -8.51 -2.12
C VAL A 87 -4.99 -9.32 -0.92
N GLY A 88 -3.70 -9.68 -0.88
CA GLY A 88 -3.11 -10.39 0.25
C GLY A 88 -3.22 -9.62 1.56
N LEU A 89 -2.80 -8.35 1.54
CA LEU A 89 -2.86 -7.51 2.73
C LEU A 89 -4.30 -7.28 3.20
N ALA A 90 -5.24 -6.96 2.30
CA ALA A 90 -6.64 -6.78 2.66
C ALA A 90 -7.27 -8.07 3.22
N SER A 91 -6.91 -9.24 2.67
CA SER A 91 -7.36 -10.52 3.21
C SER A 91 -6.76 -10.81 4.59
N ALA A 92 -5.47 -10.54 4.78
CA ALA A 92 -4.82 -10.69 6.07
C ALA A 92 -5.43 -9.77 7.13
N GLU A 93 -5.72 -8.52 6.78
CA GLU A 93 -6.43 -7.57 7.66
C GLU A 93 -7.81 -8.11 8.05
N ALA A 94 -8.56 -8.66 7.09
CA ALA A 94 -9.89 -9.23 7.36
C ALA A 94 -9.82 -10.44 8.30
N PHE A 95 -8.89 -11.38 8.08
CA PHE A 95 -8.68 -12.52 8.99
C PHE A 95 -8.24 -12.08 10.38
N ALA A 96 -7.29 -11.14 10.46
CA ALA A 96 -6.81 -10.61 11.73
C ALA A 96 -7.92 -9.90 12.51
N LEU A 97 -8.72 -9.09 11.84
CA LEU A 97 -9.86 -8.39 12.46
C LEU A 97 -10.92 -9.37 12.96
N ALA A 98 -11.29 -10.37 12.16
CA ALA A 98 -12.31 -11.35 12.50
C ALA A 98 -11.91 -12.25 13.70
N ALA A 99 -10.60 -12.47 13.88
CA ALA A 99 -10.05 -13.28 14.96
C ALA A 99 -9.61 -12.46 16.19
N GLY A 100 -9.53 -11.12 16.09
CA GLY A 100 -8.83 -10.31 17.08
C GLY A 100 -7.32 -10.60 17.11
N ALA A 101 -6.78 -11.14 16.03
CA ALA A 101 -5.39 -11.58 15.89
C ALA A 101 -4.44 -10.40 15.64
N ARG A 102 -3.17 -10.59 15.95
CA ARG A 102 -2.11 -9.62 15.62
C ARG A 102 -1.80 -9.70 14.12
N LEU A 103 -1.73 -8.55 13.46
CA LEU A 103 -1.32 -8.47 12.07
C LEU A 103 0.16 -8.10 11.98
N ALA A 104 0.94 -8.90 11.26
CA ALA A 104 2.35 -8.67 10.98
C ALA A 104 2.57 -8.58 9.46
N GLY A 105 3.69 -8.04 9.04
CA GLY A 105 4.05 -8.00 7.63
C GLY A 105 5.55 -8.05 7.43
N ALA A 106 5.98 -8.69 6.35
CA ALA A 106 7.36 -8.64 5.89
C ALA A 106 7.39 -8.33 4.40
N SER A 107 8.45 -7.64 3.95
CA SER A 107 8.64 -7.48 2.51
C SER A 107 9.11 -8.79 1.89
N SER A 108 8.71 -9.04 0.62
CA SER A 108 9.22 -10.16 -0.18
C SER A 108 10.75 -10.21 -0.17
N LEU A 109 11.41 -9.05 -0.18
CA LEU A 109 12.87 -8.97 -0.12
C LEU A 109 13.42 -9.43 1.24
N ALA A 110 12.76 -9.07 2.34
CA ALA A 110 13.18 -9.52 3.67
C ALA A 110 12.94 -11.02 3.85
N ALA A 111 11.83 -11.54 3.38
CA ALA A 111 11.52 -12.97 3.42
C ALA A 111 12.55 -13.79 2.61
N LEU A 112 12.89 -13.35 1.39
CA LEU A 112 13.95 -13.98 0.59
C LEU A 112 15.33 -13.90 1.24
N ALA A 113 15.65 -12.78 1.90
CA ALA A 113 16.91 -12.67 2.64
C ALA A 113 16.98 -13.64 3.83
N HIS A 114 15.85 -13.81 4.52
CA HIS A 114 15.71 -14.77 5.61
C HIS A 114 15.82 -16.21 5.10
N ALA A 115 15.11 -16.54 4.02
CA ALA A 115 15.13 -17.85 3.34
C ALA A 115 16.54 -18.28 2.88
N ALA A 116 17.43 -17.32 2.63
CA ALA A 116 18.81 -17.60 2.25
C ALA A 116 19.59 -18.37 3.31
N ARG A 117 19.17 -18.33 4.60
CA ARG A 117 19.83 -18.97 5.73
C ARG A 117 21.35 -18.69 5.76
N ALA A 118 21.71 -17.50 5.29
CA ALA A 118 23.10 -17.07 5.20
C ALA A 118 23.66 -16.66 6.56
N LYS A 119 24.96 -16.81 6.74
CA LYS A 119 25.66 -16.34 7.95
C LYS A 119 26.85 -15.47 7.51
N ARG A 120 27.09 -14.37 8.25
CA ARG A 120 28.21 -13.43 8.00
C ARG A 120 28.29 -12.95 6.55
N ALA A 121 27.14 -12.70 5.93
CA ALA A 121 27.01 -12.40 4.50
C ALA A 121 26.28 -11.07 4.27
N LEU A 122 26.54 -10.46 3.11
CA LEU A 122 25.61 -9.53 2.49
C LEU A 122 24.68 -10.35 1.59
N VAL A 123 23.38 -10.32 1.87
CA VAL A 123 22.36 -10.98 1.08
C VAL A 123 21.61 -9.94 0.29
N VAL A 124 21.55 -10.14 -1.03
CA VAL A 124 20.88 -9.24 -1.97
C VAL A 124 19.74 -10.00 -2.64
N PRO A 125 18.53 -9.99 -2.04
CA PRO A 125 17.35 -10.54 -2.66
C PRO A 125 16.95 -9.70 -3.88
N LEU A 126 16.60 -10.39 -4.97
CA LEU A 126 16.23 -9.84 -6.24
C LEU A 126 14.87 -10.38 -6.70
N VAL A 127 13.94 -9.49 -6.96
CA VAL A 127 12.60 -9.80 -7.51
C VAL A 127 12.44 -9.08 -8.84
N PRO A 128 11.93 -9.72 -9.90
CA PRO A 128 11.68 -9.07 -11.18
C PRO A 128 10.76 -7.86 -11.06
N ALA A 129 11.16 -6.73 -11.65
CA ALA A 129 10.40 -5.48 -11.65
C ALA A 129 9.96 -5.07 -13.06
N GLY A 130 9.59 -6.05 -13.89
CA GLY A 130 9.26 -5.89 -15.30
C GLY A 130 10.31 -6.56 -16.18
N ARG A 131 10.45 -6.08 -17.44
CA ARG A 131 11.28 -6.79 -18.43
C ARG A 131 12.79 -6.69 -18.17
N ARG A 132 13.29 -5.56 -17.66
CA ARG A 132 14.73 -5.29 -17.51
C ARG A 132 15.14 -4.86 -16.11
N ASP A 133 14.19 -4.56 -15.26
CA ASP A 133 14.45 -4.04 -13.91
C ASP A 133 14.31 -5.14 -12.86
N LEU A 134 14.99 -4.91 -11.75
CA LEU A 134 14.97 -5.73 -10.54
C LEU A 134 14.60 -4.88 -9.34
N TYR A 135 13.75 -5.37 -8.46
CA TYR A 135 13.72 -4.90 -7.09
C TYR A 135 14.87 -5.56 -6.33
N ALA A 136 15.67 -4.78 -5.64
CA ALA A 136 16.79 -5.24 -4.85
C ALA A 136 16.70 -4.77 -3.40
N GLY A 137 16.96 -5.67 -2.46
CA GLY A 137 17.17 -5.37 -1.06
C GLY A 137 18.63 -5.62 -0.66
N PHE A 138 19.09 -5.02 0.44
CA PHE A 138 20.47 -5.15 0.89
C PHE A 138 20.46 -5.49 2.36
N PHE A 139 20.72 -6.76 2.71
CA PHE A 139 20.61 -7.26 4.05
C PHE A 139 21.93 -7.86 4.53
N ARG A 140 22.33 -7.49 5.75
CA ARG A 140 23.43 -8.18 6.43
C ARG A 140 22.86 -9.35 7.22
N ALA A 141 23.39 -10.55 6.97
CA ALA A 141 23.19 -11.70 7.82
C ALA A 141 24.35 -11.79 8.84
N ASP A 142 24.02 -11.87 10.12
CA ASP A 142 25.00 -11.99 11.19
C ASP A 142 25.53 -13.44 11.34
N ALA A 143 26.31 -13.70 12.39
CA ALA A 143 26.87 -15.03 12.66
C ALA A 143 25.80 -16.09 13.02
N ARG A 144 24.60 -15.64 13.46
CA ARG A 144 23.48 -16.52 13.83
C ARG A 144 22.51 -16.69 12.68
N GLY A 145 22.64 -15.90 11.62
CA GLY A 145 21.74 -15.88 10.46
C GLY A 145 20.59 -14.87 10.57
N ALA A 146 20.56 -14.04 11.60
CA ALA A 146 19.60 -12.96 11.68
C ALA A 146 19.91 -11.90 10.62
N VAL A 147 18.87 -11.44 9.90
CA VAL A 147 19.02 -10.48 8.81
C VAL A 147 18.58 -9.09 9.23
N CYS A 148 19.36 -8.08 8.86
CA CYS A 148 19.01 -6.68 9.05
C CYS A 148 19.27 -5.88 7.76
N LEU A 149 18.38 -4.93 7.46
CA LEU A 149 18.52 -4.04 6.32
C LEU A 149 19.71 -3.10 6.51
N VAL A 150 20.58 -2.98 5.52
CA VAL A 150 21.79 -2.11 5.57
C VAL A 150 21.71 -0.94 4.61
N ALA A 151 20.86 -1.01 3.59
CA ALA A 151 20.58 0.08 2.67
C ALA A 151 19.14 0.00 2.19
N ALA A 152 18.56 1.15 1.84
CA ALA A 152 17.19 1.23 1.34
C ALA A 152 17.01 0.35 0.08
N PRO A 153 15.89 -0.40 -0.03
CA PRO A 153 15.56 -1.16 -1.23
C PRO A 153 15.51 -0.26 -2.47
N ARG A 154 15.89 -0.80 -3.62
CA ARG A 154 15.94 -0.07 -4.89
C ARG A 154 15.25 -0.85 -6.00
N VAL A 155 14.92 -0.14 -7.06
CA VAL A 155 14.54 -0.72 -8.35
C VAL A 155 15.50 -0.17 -9.41
N GLY A 156 15.98 -1.05 -10.29
CA GLY A 156 16.89 -0.65 -11.35
C GLY A 156 17.38 -1.82 -12.19
N THR A 157 18.22 -1.50 -13.15
CA THR A 157 18.92 -2.47 -14.01
C THR A 157 19.97 -3.26 -13.22
N VAL A 158 20.49 -4.33 -13.81
CA VAL A 158 21.59 -5.12 -13.22
C VAL A 158 22.79 -4.23 -12.84
N ALA A 159 23.16 -3.27 -13.72
CA ALA A 159 24.29 -2.36 -13.46
C ALA A 159 24.06 -1.48 -12.22
N GLU A 160 22.85 -0.91 -12.09
CA GLU A 160 22.47 -0.09 -10.93
C GLU A 160 22.40 -0.90 -9.63
N VAL A 161 21.92 -2.14 -9.71
CA VAL A 161 21.90 -3.08 -8.58
C VAL A 161 23.31 -3.42 -8.12
N LEU A 162 24.23 -3.68 -9.05
CA LEU A 162 25.64 -3.97 -8.72
C LEU A 162 26.34 -2.76 -8.11
N ALA A 163 26.10 -1.55 -8.63
CA ALA A 163 26.62 -0.31 -8.05
C ALA A 163 26.11 -0.10 -6.62
N ALA A 164 24.81 -0.34 -6.37
CA ALA A 164 24.21 -0.26 -5.05
C ALA A 164 24.76 -1.37 -4.11
N THR A 165 25.03 -2.57 -4.64
CA THR A 165 25.63 -3.67 -3.89
C THR A 165 27.04 -3.31 -3.42
N ALA A 166 27.85 -2.70 -4.29
CA ALA A 166 29.18 -2.20 -3.92
C ALA A 166 29.11 -1.14 -2.81
N GLY A 167 28.14 -0.21 -2.91
CA GLY A 167 27.88 0.77 -1.85
C GLY A 167 27.46 0.14 -0.51
N ALA A 168 26.61 -0.88 -0.54
CA ALA A 168 26.21 -1.62 0.66
C ALA A 168 27.38 -2.39 1.30
N LEU A 169 28.28 -2.98 0.48
CA LEU A 169 29.51 -3.59 0.98
C LEU A 169 30.42 -2.55 1.64
N ALA A 170 30.63 -1.40 1.01
CA ALA A 170 31.45 -0.32 1.56
C ALA A 170 30.90 0.20 2.91
N ALA A 171 29.59 0.34 3.03
CA ALA A 171 28.92 0.70 4.28
C ALA A 171 29.15 -0.32 5.42
N LEU A 172 29.48 -1.56 5.08
CA LEU A 172 29.87 -2.62 6.03
C LEU A 172 31.40 -2.70 6.26
N GLY A 173 32.19 -1.76 5.73
CA GLY A 173 33.65 -1.80 5.75
C GLY A 173 34.23 -2.92 4.89
N ARG A 174 33.52 -3.36 3.84
CA ARG A 174 33.86 -4.50 2.99
C ARG A 174 34.03 -4.04 1.54
N GLY A 175 35.04 -4.56 0.86
CA GLY A 175 35.25 -4.33 -0.56
C GLY A 175 34.53 -5.35 -1.46
N PRO A 176 34.50 -5.13 -2.78
CA PRO A 176 33.91 -6.06 -3.75
C PRO A 176 34.51 -7.47 -3.73
N GLY A 177 35.74 -7.62 -3.22
CA GLY A 177 36.43 -8.91 -3.04
C GLY A 177 36.12 -9.62 -1.73
N SER A 178 35.28 -9.06 -0.87
CA SER A 178 34.97 -9.66 0.43
C SER A 178 34.12 -10.92 0.27
N PRO A 179 34.42 -12.02 0.97
CA PRO A 179 33.63 -13.24 0.92
C PRO A 179 32.23 -13.02 1.50
N GLY A 180 31.26 -13.86 1.09
CA GLY A 180 29.92 -13.89 1.66
C GLY A 180 28.93 -12.89 1.03
N LEU A 181 29.09 -12.54 -0.25
CA LEU A 181 28.03 -11.95 -1.03
C LEU A 181 27.11 -13.03 -1.60
N ARG A 182 25.79 -12.84 -1.49
CA ARG A 182 24.79 -13.76 -2.03
C ARG A 182 23.68 -13.00 -2.73
N PHE A 183 23.44 -13.34 -4.00
CA PHE A 183 22.24 -12.96 -4.73
C PHE A 183 21.19 -14.07 -4.59
N VAL A 184 19.96 -13.72 -4.24
CA VAL A 184 18.90 -14.70 -3.95
C VAL A 184 17.57 -14.31 -4.60
N GLY A 185 16.71 -15.30 -4.81
CA GLY A 185 15.36 -15.11 -5.32
C GLY A 185 15.22 -15.16 -6.84
N PRO A 186 13.98 -15.01 -7.37
CA PRO A 186 13.67 -15.21 -8.77
C PRO A 186 14.36 -14.22 -9.72
N GLY A 187 14.64 -13.00 -9.27
CA GLY A 187 15.41 -12.03 -10.05
C GLY A 187 16.87 -12.42 -10.19
N ALA A 188 17.45 -13.08 -9.17
CA ALA A 188 18.81 -13.60 -9.25
C ALA A 188 18.91 -14.77 -10.24
N ALA A 189 17.90 -15.64 -10.30
CA ALA A 189 17.82 -16.72 -11.26
C ALA A 189 17.71 -16.19 -12.70
N ARG A 190 16.86 -15.18 -12.92
CA ARG A 190 16.64 -14.58 -14.25
C ARG A 190 17.89 -13.90 -14.80
N GLU A 191 18.67 -13.24 -13.97
CA GLU A 191 19.78 -12.37 -14.36
C GLU A 191 21.15 -12.94 -13.98
N GLN A 192 21.27 -14.24 -13.68
CA GLN A 192 22.50 -14.84 -13.18
C GLN A 192 23.70 -14.55 -14.07
N GLU A 193 23.60 -14.84 -15.36
CA GLU A 193 24.70 -14.63 -16.32
C GLU A 193 25.12 -13.16 -16.38
N ALA A 194 24.15 -12.24 -16.41
CA ALA A 194 24.43 -10.80 -16.44
C ALA A 194 25.07 -10.31 -15.14
N LEU A 195 24.65 -10.83 -13.99
CA LEU A 195 25.23 -10.52 -12.68
C LEU A 195 26.67 -11.05 -12.56
N GLU A 196 26.93 -12.28 -13.01
CA GLU A 196 28.25 -12.88 -13.00
C GLU A 196 29.21 -12.16 -13.95
N ALA A 197 28.76 -11.88 -15.18
CA ALA A 197 29.58 -11.18 -16.19
C ALA A 197 29.93 -9.75 -15.80
N ALA A 198 29.01 -9.04 -15.14
CA ALA A 198 29.20 -7.65 -14.73
C ALA A 198 29.86 -7.49 -13.35
N TRP A 199 29.95 -8.55 -12.53
CA TRP A 199 30.60 -8.51 -11.23
C TRP A 199 32.11 -8.34 -11.38
N ARG A 200 32.68 -7.33 -10.71
CA ARG A 200 34.12 -7.00 -10.76
C ARG A 200 34.85 -7.32 -9.45
N GLY A 201 34.21 -8.07 -8.56
CA GLY A 201 34.83 -8.50 -7.31
C GLY A 201 35.83 -9.65 -7.50
N SER A 202 36.82 -9.77 -6.62
CA SER A 202 37.83 -10.84 -6.65
C SER A 202 37.28 -12.20 -6.22
N THR A 203 36.09 -12.24 -5.60
CA THR A 203 35.37 -13.47 -5.23
C THR A 203 34.04 -13.53 -5.95
N SER A 204 33.73 -14.69 -6.54
CA SER A 204 32.42 -14.90 -7.18
C SER A 204 31.30 -14.84 -6.14
N PRO A 205 30.17 -14.15 -6.45
CA PRO A 205 29.00 -14.18 -5.57
C PRO A 205 28.37 -15.57 -5.58
N ALA A 206 27.76 -15.95 -4.46
CA ALA A 206 26.95 -17.16 -4.42
C ALA A 206 25.51 -16.85 -4.83
N PHE A 207 24.85 -17.76 -5.56
CA PHE A 207 23.47 -17.65 -5.97
C PHE A 207 22.59 -18.67 -5.26
N ARG A 208 21.36 -18.26 -4.93
CA ARG A 208 20.32 -19.16 -4.41
C ARG A 208 18.97 -18.75 -5.01
N PHE A 209 18.36 -19.68 -5.73
CA PHE A 209 17.18 -19.42 -6.56
C PHE A 209 15.86 -19.81 -5.89
N ALA A 210 15.83 -19.97 -4.56
CA ALA A 210 14.60 -20.27 -3.84
C ALA A 210 13.53 -19.23 -4.15
N GLY A 211 12.33 -19.70 -4.46
CA GLY A 211 11.13 -18.86 -4.52
C GLY A 211 10.79 -18.29 -3.15
N LEU A 212 9.90 -17.32 -3.13
CA LEU A 212 9.30 -16.82 -1.91
C LEU A 212 8.25 -17.83 -1.44
N SER A 213 8.27 -18.19 -0.17
CA SER A 213 7.26 -19.08 0.44
C SER A 213 6.54 -18.39 1.60
N ALA A 214 5.31 -18.84 1.87
CA ALA A 214 4.55 -18.34 3.03
C ALA A 214 5.24 -18.68 4.37
N LEU A 215 6.04 -19.76 4.41
CA LEU A 215 6.84 -20.09 5.59
C LEU A 215 7.96 -19.07 5.82
N ASP A 216 8.73 -18.74 4.78
CA ASP A 216 9.81 -17.75 4.88
C ASP A 216 9.26 -16.37 5.22
N LEU A 217 8.06 -16.04 4.69
CA LEU A 217 7.34 -14.83 5.01
C LEU A 217 6.94 -14.79 6.50
N ALA A 218 6.37 -15.87 7.01
CA ALA A 218 5.98 -15.97 8.42
C ALA A 218 7.19 -15.77 9.35
N GLU A 219 8.29 -16.48 9.10
CA GLU A 219 9.50 -16.39 9.88
C GLU A 219 10.11 -14.97 9.82
N ALA A 220 10.13 -14.33 8.65
CA ALA A 220 10.59 -12.96 8.50
C ALA A 220 9.70 -11.96 9.25
N ALA A 221 8.36 -12.08 9.10
CA ALA A 221 7.40 -11.20 9.75
C ALA A 221 7.45 -11.26 11.28
N LEU A 222 7.72 -12.45 11.83
CA LEU A 222 7.83 -12.66 13.27
C LEU A 222 9.22 -12.34 13.83
N SER A 223 10.27 -12.38 13.00
CA SER A 223 11.66 -12.11 13.39
C SER A 223 12.05 -10.64 13.29
N LEU A 224 11.39 -9.87 12.41
CA LEU A 224 11.69 -8.45 12.23
C LEU A 224 11.21 -7.65 13.44
N ARG A 225 12.18 -7.19 14.22
CA ARG A 225 11.94 -6.26 15.33
C ARG A 225 12.05 -4.83 14.80
N GLY A 226 11.09 -3.98 15.15
CA GLY A 226 11.21 -2.54 14.94
C GLY A 226 12.39 -1.95 15.71
N PRO A 227 12.77 -0.68 15.47
CA PRO A 227 13.90 -0.02 16.13
C PRO A 227 13.87 -0.07 17.67
N ALA A 228 12.72 -0.39 18.27
CA ALA A 228 12.50 -0.50 19.71
C ALA A 228 12.38 -1.94 20.23
N GLY A 229 12.66 -2.98 19.41
CA GLY A 229 12.69 -4.37 19.87
C GLY A 229 11.35 -5.02 20.20
N GLY A 230 10.21 -4.46 19.75
CA GLY A 230 8.86 -4.99 19.94
C GLY A 230 8.17 -5.31 18.61
N LEU A 231 7.23 -6.26 18.64
CA LEU A 231 6.23 -6.38 17.57
C LEU A 231 5.52 -5.03 17.43
N PRO A 232 5.18 -4.55 16.20
CA PRO A 232 4.46 -3.31 16.05
C PRO A 232 3.21 -3.31 16.93
N ALA A 233 2.85 -2.14 17.45
CA ALA A 233 1.66 -1.97 18.28
C ALA A 233 0.44 -2.58 17.60
N PRO A 234 -0.55 -3.13 18.35
CA PRO A 234 -1.68 -3.89 17.81
C PRO A 234 -2.52 -3.18 16.73
N HIS A 235 -2.28 -1.91 16.47
CA HIS A 235 -3.05 -1.06 15.57
C HIS A 235 -2.21 -0.36 14.47
N ALA A 236 -0.91 -0.63 14.37
CA ALA A 236 -0.12 -0.15 13.24
C ALA A 236 -0.28 -1.13 12.08
N ALA A 237 -1.26 -0.87 11.22
CA ALA A 237 -1.47 -1.66 10.02
C ALA A 237 -0.19 -1.66 9.17
N PRO A 238 0.36 -2.84 8.79
CA PRO A 238 1.50 -2.92 7.89
C PRO A 238 1.15 -2.27 6.55
N ARG A 239 2.09 -1.53 5.99
CA ARG A 239 1.90 -0.81 4.72
C ARG A 239 2.65 -1.51 3.60
N PRO A 240 2.07 -1.61 2.40
CA PRO A 240 2.79 -2.14 1.24
C PRO A 240 4.10 -1.39 0.98
N LEU A 241 5.16 -2.13 0.69
CA LEU A 241 6.45 -1.55 0.34
C LEU A 241 6.45 -1.15 -1.15
N TYR A 242 6.15 0.10 -1.44
CA TYR A 242 6.20 0.63 -2.79
C TYR A 242 7.62 1.09 -3.15
N VAL A 243 8.48 0.17 -3.54
CA VAL A 243 9.85 0.49 -4.01
C VAL A 243 9.81 1.25 -5.34
N ARG A 244 8.69 1.21 -6.05
CA ARG A 244 8.51 1.78 -7.39
C ARG A 244 7.70 3.09 -7.43
N SER A 245 7.40 3.74 -6.31
CA SER A 245 6.60 4.97 -6.33
C SER A 245 7.24 6.08 -7.18
N ALA A 246 8.55 6.22 -7.13
CA ALA A 246 9.25 7.27 -7.89
C ALA A 246 9.27 7.05 -9.41
N GLN A 247 9.40 5.83 -9.92
CA GLN A 247 9.54 5.60 -11.37
C GLN A 247 8.21 5.48 -12.13
N ALA A 248 7.14 4.99 -11.49
CA ALA A 248 5.81 5.10 -12.09
C ALA A 248 5.37 6.57 -12.14
N GLU A 249 5.71 7.35 -11.12
CA GLU A 249 5.51 8.80 -11.11
C GLU A 249 6.46 9.54 -12.05
N GLU A 250 7.72 9.12 -12.19
CA GLU A 250 8.68 9.67 -13.17
C GLU A 250 8.34 9.30 -14.62
N ARG A 251 7.91 8.08 -14.91
CA ARG A 251 7.44 7.72 -16.26
C ARG A 251 6.10 8.38 -16.62
N VAL A 252 5.26 8.64 -15.65
CA VAL A 252 4.07 9.49 -15.81
C VAL A 252 4.52 10.94 -15.98
N ARG A 253 5.52 11.44 -15.25
CA ARG A 253 6.13 12.77 -15.45
C ARG A 253 6.87 12.89 -16.79
N HIS A 254 7.70 11.91 -17.20
CA HIS A 254 8.41 11.96 -18.49
C HIS A 254 7.50 11.75 -19.71
N ARG A 255 6.41 11.00 -19.59
CA ARG A 255 5.34 11.01 -20.60
C ARG A 255 4.48 12.27 -20.55
N ALA A 256 4.37 12.91 -19.40
CA ALA A 256 3.67 14.19 -19.26
C ALA A 256 4.52 15.38 -19.68
N SER A 257 5.86 15.31 -19.63
CA SER A 257 6.74 16.39 -20.14
C SER A 257 6.81 16.46 -21.67
N ALA A 258 6.29 15.46 -22.36
CA ALA A 258 6.19 15.47 -23.82
C ALA A 258 4.77 15.66 -24.35
N ALA A 259 3.75 15.78 -23.48
CA ALA A 259 2.35 15.97 -23.90
C ALA A 259 1.55 16.69 -22.80
N GLU A 260 1.37 17.98 -23.00
CA GLU A 260 0.27 18.79 -22.50
C GLU A 260 0.06 18.84 -20.98
N GLU A 261 0.54 19.91 -20.38
CA GLU A 261 0.33 20.30 -19.00
C GLU A 261 -1.17 20.33 -18.64
N ILE A 262 -1.54 19.81 -17.46
CA ILE A 262 -2.90 19.95 -16.93
C ILE A 262 -3.05 21.37 -16.39
N VAL A 263 -3.89 22.14 -17.04
CA VAL A 263 -4.25 23.50 -16.62
C VAL A 263 -5.53 23.46 -15.81
N LEU A 264 -5.52 23.99 -14.62
CA LEU A 264 -6.70 24.14 -13.78
C LEU A 264 -7.19 25.59 -13.86
N ARG A 265 -8.49 25.75 -14.13
CA ARG A 265 -9.15 27.05 -14.12
C ARG A 265 -10.48 26.99 -13.38
N ASP A 266 -11.03 28.15 -13.09
CA ASP A 266 -12.37 28.24 -12.53
C ASP A 266 -13.41 27.69 -13.50
N PHE A 267 -14.43 27.06 -12.94
CA PHE A 267 -15.57 26.55 -13.68
C PHE A 267 -16.47 27.72 -14.09
N ALA A 268 -16.76 27.86 -15.36
CA ALA A 268 -17.58 28.94 -15.91
C ALA A 268 -18.97 28.44 -16.32
N LEU A 269 -19.95 29.34 -16.49
CA LEU A 269 -21.28 29.01 -16.99
C LEU A 269 -21.23 28.27 -18.33
N ALA A 270 -20.26 28.60 -19.19
CA ALA A 270 -20.05 27.92 -20.47
C ALA A 270 -19.61 26.45 -20.37
N ASP A 271 -19.21 26.00 -19.18
CA ASP A 271 -18.79 24.61 -18.95
C ASP A 271 -19.96 23.70 -18.56
N ILE A 272 -21.11 24.28 -18.16
CA ILE A 272 -22.26 23.53 -17.65
C ILE A 272 -22.75 22.47 -18.62
N PRO A 273 -22.99 22.75 -19.92
CA PRO A 273 -23.46 21.72 -20.84
C PRO A 273 -22.49 20.55 -20.99
N TRP A 274 -21.17 20.83 -20.99
CA TRP A 274 -20.13 19.81 -21.06
C TRP A 274 -20.07 18.99 -19.75
N ALA A 275 -20.19 19.64 -18.61
CA ALA A 275 -20.20 18.95 -17.32
C ALA A 275 -21.41 18.02 -17.19
N ALA A 276 -22.61 18.49 -17.55
CA ALA A 276 -23.82 17.67 -17.54
C ALA A 276 -23.75 16.49 -18.52
N GLU A 277 -23.10 16.66 -19.67
CA GLU A 277 -22.82 15.54 -20.58
C GLU A 277 -21.81 14.56 -19.98
N THR A 278 -20.78 15.06 -19.33
CA THR A 278 -19.81 14.24 -18.62
C THR A 278 -20.46 13.45 -17.48
N GLU A 279 -21.36 14.06 -16.73
CA GLU A 279 -22.16 13.39 -15.69
C GLU A 279 -22.89 12.16 -16.25
N ARG A 280 -23.63 12.31 -17.34
CA ARG A 280 -24.39 11.22 -17.98
C ARG A 280 -23.49 10.07 -18.44
N ARG A 281 -22.21 10.35 -18.73
CA ARG A 281 -21.23 9.34 -19.16
C ARG A 281 -20.52 8.66 -18.00
N VAL A 282 -20.47 9.30 -16.84
CA VAL A 282 -19.60 8.88 -15.72
C VAL A 282 -20.38 8.34 -14.53
N PHE A 283 -21.57 8.91 -14.27
CA PHE A 283 -22.37 8.57 -13.09
C PHE A 283 -23.73 7.98 -13.49
N SER A 284 -24.23 7.08 -12.67
CA SER A 284 -25.55 6.46 -12.83
C SER A 284 -26.70 7.37 -12.37
N ASP A 285 -26.40 8.34 -11.49
CA ASP A 285 -27.32 9.38 -11.04
C ASP A 285 -26.69 10.76 -11.33
N PRO A 286 -26.80 11.25 -12.60
CA PRO A 286 -26.08 12.44 -13.04
C PRO A 286 -26.72 13.73 -12.54
N TRP A 287 -25.87 14.68 -12.13
CA TRP A 287 -26.32 16.03 -11.78
C TRP A 287 -26.88 16.78 -13.00
N PRO A 288 -28.07 17.38 -12.88
CA PRO A 288 -28.65 18.18 -13.95
C PRO A 288 -27.95 19.55 -14.08
N GLU A 289 -28.04 20.19 -15.22
CA GLU A 289 -27.46 21.53 -15.46
C GLU A 289 -27.89 22.58 -14.44
N SER A 290 -29.12 22.49 -13.94
CA SER A 290 -29.64 23.40 -12.90
C SER A 290 -28.86 23.35 -11.62
N PHE A 291 -28.33 22.16 -11.27
CA PHE A 291 -27.53 21.97 -10.08
C PHE A 291 -26.19 22.71 -10.20
N PHE A 292 -25.46 22.53 -11.28
CA PHE A 292 -24.22 23.26 -11.55
C PHE A 292 -24.41 24.78 -11.53
N ARG A 293 -25.53 25.25 -12.08
CA ARG A 293 -25.90 26.68 -12.10
C ARG A 293 -26.13 27.21 -10.68
N GLY A 294 -26.74 26.43 -9.82
CA GLY A 294 -26.94 26.73 -8.41
C GLY A 294 -25.61 26.80 -7.65
N GLU A 295 -24.73 25.83 -7.91
CA GLU A 295 -23.42 25.75 -7.26
C GLU A 295 -22.50 26.94 -7.60
N LEU A 296 -22.50 27.38 -8.86
CA LEU A 296 -21.71 28.54 -9.29
C LEU A 296 -22.19 29.87 -8.64
N ALA A 297 -23.42 29.93 -8.14
CA ALA A 297 -23.95 31.08 -7.44
C ALA A 297 -23.60 31.12 -5.92
N GLN A 298 -23.05 30.04 -5.38
CA GLN A 298 -22.75 29.95 -3.96
C GLN A 298 -21.37 30.52 -3.62
N ALA A 299 -21.32 31.40 -2.63
CA ALA A 299 -20.08 32.06 -2.22
C ALA A 299 -18.99 31.11 -1.65
N MET A 300 -19.41 29.94 -1.13
CA MET A 300 -18.50 28.94 -0.56
C MET A 300 -18.11 27.86 -1.58
N ALA A 301 -18.66 27.90 -2.80
CA ALA A 301 -18.32 26.90 -3.82
C ALA A 301 -16.90 27.09 -4.33
N TRP A 302 -16.14 26.02 -4.33
CA TRP A 302 -14.83 25.91 -4.98
C TRP A 302 -14.99 24.97 -6.17
N THR A 303 -15.06 25.54 -7.35
CA THR A 303 -15.38 24.81 -8.58
C THR A 303 -14.26 24.97 -9.60
N ARG A 304 -13.75 23.84 -10.13
CA ARG A 304 -12.58 23.83 -11.02
C ARG A 304 -12.84 22.97 -12.25
N VAL A 305 -12.27 23.38 -13.37
CA VAL A 305 -12.15 22.56 -14.60
C VAL A 305 -10.70 22.29 -14.87
N ALA A 306 -10.40 21.04 -15.17
CA ALA A 306 -9.10 20.60 -15.65
C ALA A 306 -9.11 20.50 -17.17
N GLU A 307 -8.16 21.15 -17.80
CA GLU A 307 -7.93 21.12 -19.25
C GLU A 307 -6.58 20.50 -19.57
N ARG A 308 -6.50 19.87 -20.75
CA ARG A 308 -5.27 19.34 -21.30
C ARG A 308 -5.26 19.54 -22.81
N GLY A 309 -4.28 20.24 -23.36
CA GLY A 309 -4.28 20.61 -24.77
C GLY A 309 -5.51 21.44 -25.18
N GLY A 310 -6.00 22.30 -24.30
CA GLY A 310 -7.20 23.10 -24.54
C GLY A 310 -8.52 22.33 -24.50
N GLN A 311 -8.48 21.01 -24.17
CA GLN A 311 -9.66 20.18 -24.04
C GLN A 311 -10.01 19.96 -22.57
N ARG A 312 -11.29 20.10 -22.22
CA ARG A 312 -11.81 19.80 -20.88
C ARG A 312 -11.70 18.31 -20.60
N THR A 313 -11.07 17.94 -19.49
CA THR A 313 -10.77 16.54 -19.14
C THR A 313 -11.36 16.09 -17.82
N GLY A 314 -11.74 17.02 -16.96
CA GLY A 314 -12.37 16.74 -15.68
C GLY A 314 -12.81 18.02 -14.99
N TYR A 315 -13.58 17.86 -13.91
CA TYR A 315 -13.99 18.98 -13.07
C TYR A 315 -14.13 18.53 -11.62
N LEU A 316 -14.19 19.52 -10.72
CA LEU A 316 -14.39 19.35 -9.30
C LEU A 316 -15.40 20.40 -8.82
N VAL A 317 -16.31 19.98 -7.93
CA VAL A 317 -17.21 20.85 -7.17
C VAL A 317 -17.05 20.54 -5.68
N ALA A 318 -16.69 21.54 -4.90
CA ALA A 318 -16.53 21.44 -3.44
C ALA A 318 -17.07 22.71 -2.78
N TRP A 319 -17.30 22.63 -1.49
CA TRP A 319 -17.67 23.78 -0.65
C TRP A 319 -16.60 23.93 0.42
N LEU A 320 -16.09 25.15 0.59
CA LEU A 320 -15.07 25.49 1.56
C LEU A 320 -15.51 26.73 2.34
N GLY A 321 -15.71 26.58 3.64
CA GLY A 321 -16.11 27.68 4.50
C GLY A 321 -16.25 27.28 5.96
N ALA A 322 -16.27 28.26 6.86
CA ALA A 322 -16.41 28.08 8.31
C ALA A 322 -15.42 27.05 8.91
N GLY A 323 -14.19 27.00 8.38
CA GLY A 323 -13.15 26.07 8.89
C GLY A 323 -13.31 24.62 8.45
N THR A 324 -14.26 24.31 7.55
CA THR A 324 -14.51 22.97 7.02
C THR A 324 -14.65 22.96 5.51
N GLY A 325 -14.54 21.79 4.91
CA GLY A 325 -14.77 21.56 3.49
C GLY A 325 -15.57 20.30 3.21
N HIS A 326 -16.21 20.28 2.04
CA HIS A 326 -16.88 19.09 1.53
C HIS A 326 -16.67 18.98 0.02
N LEU A 327 -16.15 17.84 -0.43
CA LEU A 327 -16.03 17.50 -1.84
C LEU A 327 -17.31 16.83 -2.30
N GLY A 328 -18.14 17.58 -3.02
CA GLY A 328 -19.45 17.11 -3.52
C GLY A 328 -19.35 16.28 -4.79
N ASN A 329 -18.48 16.68 -5.73
CA ASN A 329 -18.32 15.96 -6.98
C ASN A 329 -16.91 16.09 -7.58
N LEU A 330 -16.41 15.01 -8.16
CA LEU A 330 -15.17 14.95 -8.93
C LEU A 330 -15.34 13.99 -10.10
N ALA A 331 -15.31 14.50 -11.31
CA ALA A 331 -15.45 13.71 -12.52
C ALA A 331 -14.26 13.88 -13.46
N VAL A 332 -13.89 12.77 -14.12
CA VAL A 332 -12.88 12.75 -15.18
C VAL A 332 -13.44 11.97 -16.35
N VAL A 333 -13.41 12.58 -17.55
CA VAL A 333 -13.86 11.91 -18.77
C VAL A 333 -13.11 10.59 -18.96
N PRO A 334 -13.76 9.52 -19.45
CA PRO A 334 -13.15 8.20 -19.55
C PRO A 334 -11.80 8.20 -20.27
N GLU A 335 -11.66 8.99 -21.32
CA GLU A 335 -10.47 9.09 -22.18
C GLU A 335 -9.26 9.74 -21.47
N ALA A 336 -9.53 10.55 -20.43
CA ALA A 336 -8.50 11.23 -19.64
C ALA A 336 -8.19 10.55 -18.30
N ARG A 337 -8.85 9.43 -17.99
CA ARG A 337 -8.57 8.67 -16.75
C ARG A 337 -7.15 8.14 -16.72
N ARG A 338 -6.61 7.96 -15.52
CA ARG A 338 -5.24 7.47 -15.27
C ARG A 338 -4.13 8.37 -15.82
N ARG A 339 -4.45 9.63 -16.15
CA ARG A 339 -3.50 10.63 -16.67
C ARG A 339 -3.23 11.77 -15.68
N GLY A 340 -3.59 11.61 -14.41
CA GLY A 340 -3.29 12.57 -13.33
C GLY A 340 -4.38 13.63 -13.09
N VAL A 341 -5.43 13.70 -13.92
CA VAL A 341 -6.46 14.77 -13.83
C VAL A 341 -7.13 14.85 -12.46
N ALA A 342 -7.64 13.71 -11.95
CA ALA A 342 -8.28 13.69 -10.61
C ALA A 342 -7.30 14.04 -9.49
N ARG A 343 -6.03 13.68 -9.65
CA ARG A 343 -4.96 14.03 -8.71
C ARG A 343 -4.76 15.55 -8.67
N ALA A 344 -4.62 16.19 -9.83
CA ALA A 344 -4.42 17.63 -9.92
C ALA A 344 -5.59 18.43 -9.32
N LEU A 345 -6.83 18.00 -9.61
CA LEU A 345 -8.03 18.61 -9.04
C LEU A 345 -8.09 18.47 -7.52
N LEU A 346 -7.70 17.31 -6.98
CA LEU A 346 -7.71 17.08 -5.54
C LEU A 346 -6.56 17.80 -4.82
N GLU A 347 -5.39 17.91 -5.45
CA GLU A 347 -4.26 18.73 -4.97
C GLU A 347 -4.66 20.19 -4.83
N ASP A 348 -5.34 20.76 -5.84
CA ASP A 348 -5.84 22.13 -5.85
C ASP A 348 -6.87 22.37 -4.72
N LEU A 349 -7.83 21.46 -4.56
CA LEU A 349 -8.81 21.51 -3.48
C LEU A 349 -8.13 21.55 -2.10
N LEU A 350 -7.19 20.62 -1.86
CA LEU A 350 -6.54 20.54 -0.56
C LEU A 350 -5.56 21.68 -0.32
N ALA A 351 -4.94 22.24 -1.37
CA ALA A 351 -4.16 23.46 -1.26
C ALA A 351 -5.05 24.64 -0.85
N ARG A 352 -6.23 24.77 -1.46
CA ARG A 352 -7.22 25.78 -1.09
C ARG A 352 -7.74 25.59 0.32
N ALA A 353 -8.07 24.36 0.71
CA ALA A 353 -8.52 24.03 2.07
C ALA A 353 -7.47 24.44 3.13
N ARG A 354 -6.17 24.15 2.87
CA ARG A 354 -5.07 24.58 3.75
C ARG A 354 -4.95 26.10 3.82
N ALA A 355 -5.06 26.79 2.67
CA ALA A 355 -5.01 28.25 2.62
C ALA A 355 -6.16 28.95 3.37
N LEU A 356 -7.28 28.26 3.54
CA LEU A 356 -8.44 28.68 4.33
C LEU A 356 -8.42 28.13 5.76
N GLU A 357 -7.33 27.48 6.16
CA GLU A 357 -7.18 26.86 7.50
C GLU A 357 -8.32 25.90 7.83
N ALA A 358 -8.87 25.20 6.83
CA ALA A 358 -9.92 24.23 7.04
C ALA A 358 -9.42 23.09 7.91
N ALA A 359 -10.10 22.82 9.01
CA ALA A 359 -9.77 21.77 9.95
C ALA A 359 -9.98 20.39 9.32
N GLN A 360 -10.99 20.26 8.44
CA GLN A 360 -11.33 19.01 7.77
C GLN A 360 -11.95 19.24 6.39
N VAL A 361 -11.81 18.24 5.51
CA VAL A 361 -12.56 18.10 4.27
C VAL A 361 -13.19 16.72 4.23
N THR A 362 -14.50 16.64 4.01
CA THR A 362 -15.25 15.38 3.94
C THR A 362 -15.68 15.07 2.51
N LEU A 363 -16.00 13.82 2.24
CA LEU A 363 -16.62 13.37 0.99
C LEU A 363 -17.42 12.08 1.21
N GLU A 364 -18.35 11.77 0.31
CA GLU A 364 -18.98 10.47 0.18
C GLU A 364 -18.48 9.77 -1.09
N VAL A 365 -18.25 8.46 -0.97
CA VAL A 365 -17.82 7.62 -2.09
C VAL A 365 -18.49 6.26 -2.02
N ARG A 366 -18.97 5.73 -3.17
CA ARG A 366 -19.56 4.38 -3.25
C ARG A 366 -18.61 3.33 -2.69
N VAL A 367 -19.15 2.37 -1.96
CA VAL A 367 -18.37 1.23 -1.42
C VAL A 367 -17.69 0.47 -2.56
N SER A 368 -18.33 0.37 -3.74
CA SER A 368 -17.77 -0.29 -4.93
C SER A 368 -16.70 0.53 -5.68
N ASN A 369 -16.58 1.85 -5.43
CA ASN A 369 -15.64 2.71 -6.14
C ASN A 369 -14.22 2.64 -5.55
N PHE A 370 -13.58 1.48 -5.65
CA PHE A 370 -12.22 1.25 -5.13
C PHE A 370 -11.17 2.20 -5.71
N ALA A 371 -11.34 2.64 -6.96
CA ALA A 371 -10.39 3.55 -7.61
C ALA A 371 -10.40 4.94 -6.96
N ALA A 372 -11.57 5.50 -6.69
CA ALA A 372 -11.71 6.78 -5.99
C ALA A 372 -11.26 6.68 -4.54
N GLN A 373 -11.65 5.61 -3.83
CA GLN A 373 -11.18 5.36 -2.46
C GLN A 373 -9.65 5.29 -2.36
N ALA A 374 -9.00 4.61 -3.33
CA ALA A 374 -7.54 4.52 -3.37
C ALA A 374 -6.90 5.91 -3.61
N LEU A 375 -7.50 6.74 -4.47
CA LEU A 375 -7.07 8.11 -4.69
C LEU A 375 -7.19 8.93 -3.40
N TYR A 376 -8.35 8.93 -2.75
CA TYR A 376 -8.59 9.72 -1.54
C TYR A 376 -7.65 9.29 -0.39
N ARG A 377 -7.45 7.98 -0.19
CA ARG A 377 -6.47 7.48 0.79
C ARG A 377 -5.04 7.96 0.51
N ALA A 378 -4.64 8.01 -0.76
CA ALA A 378 -3.32 8.52 -1.16
C ALA A 378 -3.11 10.00 -0.82
N PHE A 379 -4.20 10.76 -0.67
CA PHE A 379 -4.21 12.16 -0.22
C PHE A 379 -4.43 12.34 1.28
N GLY A 380 -4.47 11.25 2.04
CA GLY A 380 -4.60 11.29 3.50
C GLY A 380 -6.04 11.27 4.02
N PHE A 381 -7.03 11.09 3.15
CA PHE A 381 -8.39 10.85 3.61
C PHE A 381 -8.49 9.51 4.35
N ARG A 382 -9.19 9.49 5.46
CA ARG A 382 -9.45 8.31 6.29
C ARG A 382 -10.93 8.01 6.32
N LEU A 383 -11.30 6.75 6.55
CA LEU A 383 -12.69 6.37 6.75
C LEU A 383 -13.20 6.99 8.06
N ALA A 384 -14.26 7.78 7.97
CA ALA A 384 -14.93 8.43 9.10
C ALA A 384 -16.30 7.82 9.42
N GLY A 385 -16.95 7.17 8.44
CA GLY A 385 -18.26 6.58 8.66
C GLY A 385 -18.85 5.89 7.42
N LEU A 386 -20.10 5.45 7.56
CA LEU A 386 -20.89 4.80 6.53
C LEU A 386 -22.30 5.38 6.51
N ARG A 387 -22.82 5.74 5.33
CA ARG A 387 -24.23 6.07 5.10
C ARG A 387 -24.91 4.93 4.35
N ARG A 388 -25.83 4.24 4.97
CA ARG A 388 -26.54 3.13 4.35
C ARG A 388 -27.55 3.61 3.32
N GLY A 389 -27.61 2.92 2.16
CA GLY A 389 -28.56 3.19 1.09
C GLY A 389 -28.47 4.63 0.54
N TYR A 390 -27.30 5.25 0.60
CA TYR A 390 -27.11 6.65 0.20
C TYR A 390 -27.38 6.89 -1.29
N TYR A 391 -26.89 5.98 -2.12
CA TYR A 391 -27.07 6.04 -3.57
C TYR A 391 -28.39 5.39 -3.98
N ARG A 392 -29.43 6.22 -4.18
CA ARG A 392 -30.81 5.75 -4.40
C ARG A 392 -30.99 4.95 -5.67
N ASP A 393 -30.16 5.18 -6.68
CA ASP A 393 -30.17 4.49 -7.98
C ASP A 393 -29.82 3.00 -7.88
N THR A 394 -28.94 2.65 -6.96
CA THR A 394 -28.45 1.27 -6.76
C THR A 394 -28.76 0.71 -5.38
N GLY A 395 -29.21 1.52 -4.43
CA GLY A 395 -29.33 1.16 -3.02
C GLY A 395 -27.97 0.98 -2.32
N GLU A 396 -26.90 1.40 -2.96
CA GLU A 396 -25.54 1.21 -2.44
C GLU A 396 -25.22 2.16 -1.31
N ASP A 397 -24.43 1.68 -0.34
CA ASP A 397 -23.91 2.47 0.76
C ASP A 397 -22.80 3.44 0.30
N ALA A 398 -22.65 4.56 1.00
CA ALA A 398 -21.54 5.47 0.84
C ALA A 398 -20.58 5.38 2.03
N LEU A 399 -19.28 5.27 1.75
CA LEU A 399 -18.24 5.54 2.73
C LEU A 399 -18.11 7.05 2.90
N ILE A 400 -18.14 7.53 4.13
CA ILE A 400 -17.74 8.89 4.46
C ILE A 400 -16.23 8.88 4.69
N MET A 401 -15.50 9.68 3.92
CA MET A 401 -14.07 9.83 4.12
C MET A 401 -13.74 11.26 4.51
N GLU A 402 -12.73 11.42 5.36
CA GLU A 402 -12.33 12.70 5.94
C GLU A 402 -10.82 12.91 5.82
N TRP A 403 -10.44 14.08 5.37
CA TRP A 403 -9.10 14.62 5.44
C TRP A 403 -9.06 15.67 6.54
N THR A 404 -8.02 15.63 7.41
CA THR A 404 -7.80 16.62 8.45
C THR A 404 -6.60 17.48 8.07
N GLY A 405 -6.77 18.81 8.10
CA GLY A 405 -5.68 19.76 7.96
C GLY A 405 -4.67 19.53 9.09
N SER A 406 -3.38 19.53 8.76
CA SER A 406 -2.32 19.42 9.76
C SER A 406 -2.24 20.73 10.59
N ALA A 407 -3.06 20.81 11.63
CA ALA A 407 -2.79 21.63 12.79
C ALA A 407 -3.23 20.82 14.01
N ALA A 408 -2.25 20.51 14.85
CA ALA A 408 -2.39 19.89 16.16
C ALA A 408 -2.54 18.37 16.20
N GLU A 409 -1.52 17.71 16.69
CA GLU A 409 -1.68 16.68 17.71
C GLU A 409 -2.64 17.22 18.80
N ALA A 410 -3.92 17.02 18.60
CA ALA A 410 -4.93 17.38 19.59
C ALA A 410 -4.94 16.30 20.65
N THR A 411 -4.43 16.61 21.83
CA THR A 411 -4.68 15.98 23.11
C THR A 411 -6.14 15.49 23.21
N PRO A 412 -6.38 14.24 23.67
CA PRO A 412 -7.75 13.76 23.84
C PRO A 412 -8.46 14.61 24.89
N ARG A 413 -9.53 15.26 24.47
CA ARG A 413 -10.44 15.95 25.37
C ARG A 413 -11.01 14.92 26.37
N ALA A 414 -10.62 15.04 27.63
CA ALA A 414 -11.21 14.32 28.73
C ALA A 414 -12.72 14.58 28.76
N ALA A 415 -13.49 13.51 28.81
CA ALA A 415 -14.91 13.58 29.06
C ALA A 415 -15.13 14.22 30.46
N GLY A 416 -15.71 15.41 30.49
CA GLY A 416 -16.14 16.04 31.71
C GLY A 416 -17.39 15.32 32.26
N PRO A 417 -17.56 15.28 33.58
CA PRO A 417 -18.62 14.51 34.20
C PRO A 417 -20.00 15.13 33.95
N ALA A 418 -20.98 14.25 33.73
CA ALA A 418 -22.39 14.58 33.63
C ALA A 418 -22.85 15.36 34.88
N GLY A 419 -23.17 16.62 34.70
CA GLY A 419 -23.85 17.43 35.69
C GLY A 419 -25.33 17.04 35.77
N GLN A 420 -25.73 16.44 36.87
CA GLN A 420 -27.12 16.38 37.31
C GLN A 420 -27.63 17.80 37.55
N THR A 421 -28.74 18.17 36.96
CA THR A 421 -29.62 19.21 37.51
C THR A 421 -31.01 18.67 37.67
N ALA A 422 -31.36 18.56 38.92
CA ALA A 422 -32.73 18.33 39.39
C ALA A 422 -33.54 19.62 39.28
N GLY A 423 -34.80 19.50 38.92
CA GLY A 423 -35.96 19.98 39.61
C GLY A 423 -36.45 21.42 39.42
N SER A 424 -37.74 21.44 39.11
CA SER A 424 -38.79 22.38 39.52
C SER A 424 -38.89 23.75 38.84
N HIS A 425 -39.81 23.94 37.99
CA HIS A 425 -41.17 24.48 38.07
C HIS A 425 -41.81 24.52 36.69
#